data_fa1940e3517a82b93a1e195298162404
#
_entry.id   fa1940e3517a82b93a1e195298162404
#
_cell.length_a   1.000
_cell.length_b   1.000
_cell.length_c   1.000
_cell.angle_alpha   90.00
_cell.angle_beta   90.00
_cell.angle_gamma   90.00
#
_symmetry.space_group_name_H-M   'P 1'
#
loop_
_entity.id
_entity.type
_entity.pdbx_description
1 polymer ?
#
loop_
_entity_poly.entity_id
_entity_poly.type
_entity_poly.pdbx_seq_one_letter_code
_entity_poly.pdbx_strand_id
1 'polypeptide(L)'
;MALPVPIRKFFGHALDFAQHGDKHEAAKALKGFGGAGVLEIVKDDRGGTYRAVYTIKFKEAVFVLHVFQKKSKHGMATPKPDLDIIRERLKVAEQLVKEMRYA
;
A
#
# COMPACT_ATOMS: atom_id res chain seq x y z
N MET A 1 -1.61 -15.07 -1.98
CA MET A 1 -2.91 -14.75 -2.59
C MET A 1 -2.72 -14.37 -4.04
N ALA A 2 -3.46 -15.03 -4.91
CA ALA A 2 -3.43 -14.70 -6.33
C ALA A 2 -4.43 -13.57 -6.61
N LEU A 3 -3.97 -12.46 -7.16
CA LEU A 3 -4.85 -11.35 -7.51
C LEU A 3 -5.41 -11.54 -8.91
N PRO A 4 -6.69 -11.23 -9.13
CA PRO A 4 -7.23 -11.17 -10.48
C PRO A 4 -6.40 -10.24 -11.37
N VAL A 5 -6.31 -10.57 -12.66
CA VAL A 5 -5.51 -9.78 -13.61
C VAL A 5 -5.90 -8.29 -13.60
N PRO A 6 -7.19 -7.92 -13.63
CA PRO A 6 -7.54 -6.48 -13.60
C PRO A 6 -7.04 -5.78 -12.34
N ILE A 7 -7.05 -6.47 -11.21
CA ILE A 7 -6.59 -5.91 -9.93
C ILE A 7 -5.06 -5.72 -9.97
N ARG A 8 -4.33 -6.71 -10.46
CA ARG A 8 -2.87 -6.58 -10.60
C ARG A 8 -2.48 -5.42 -11.51
N LYS A 9 -3.18 -5.25 -12.62
CA LYS A 9 -2.92 -4.15 -13.56
C LYS A 9 -3.21 -2.80 -12.91
N PHE A 10 -4.31 -2.71 -12.18
CA PHE A 10 -4.69 -1.46 -11.51
C PHE A 10 -3.65 -1.05 -10.47
N PHE A 11 -3.26 -1.98 -9.60
CA PHE A 11 -2.26 -1.69 -8.57
C PHE A 11 -0.88 -1.44 -9.18
N GLY A 12 -0.51 -2.20 -10.21
CA GLY A 12 0.76 -2.00 -10.90
C GLY A 12 0.86 -0.61 -11.53
N HIS A 13 -0.23 -0.13 -12.11
CA HIS A 13 -0.29 1.21 -12.68
C HIS A 13 -0.11 2.30 -11.61
N ALA A 14 -0.77 2.13 -10.47
CA ALA A 14 -0.66 3.07 -9.37
C ALA A 14 0.76 3.10 -8.77
N LEU A 15 1.40 1.94 -8.67
CA LEU A 15 2.78 1.85 -8.19
C LEU A 15 3.75 2.47 -9.19
N ASP A 16 3.47 2.34 -10.48
CA ASP A 16 4.27 2.99 -11.52
C ASP A 16 4.24 4.52 -11.35
N PHE A 17 3.06 5.10 -11.14
CA PHE A 17 2.94 6.52 -10.82
C PHE A 17 3.78 6.89 -9.60
N ALA A 18 3.69 6.08 -8.54
CA ALA A 18 4.44 6.35 -7.31
C ALA A 18 5.95 6.35 -7.55
N GLN A 19 6.45 5.43 -8.37
CA GLN A 19 7.87 5.34 -8.70
C GLN A 19 8.35 6.55 -9.48
N HIS A 20 7.47 7.22 -10.21
CA HIS A 20 7.79 8.44 -10.96
C HIS A 20 7.55 9.71 -10.15
N GLY A 21 7.27 9.59 -8.86
CA GLY A 21 7.00 10.72 -8.00
C GLY A 21 5.58 11.26 -8.07
N ASP A 22 4.71 10.58 -8.78
CA ASP A 22 3.31 10.96 -8.94
C ASP A 22 2.41 10.16 -8.01
N LYS A 23 1.20 10.65 -7.82
CA LYS A 23 0.20 10.00 -7.00
C LYS A 23 -1.00 9.64 -7.86
N HIS A 24 -1.38 8.36 -7.85
CA HIS A 24 -2.58 7.92 -8.52
C HIS A 24 -3.80 8.60 -7.89
N GLU A 25 -4.78 9.01 -8.70
CA GLU A 25 -5.96 9.73 -8.21
C GLU A 25 -6.77 8.92 -7.19
N ALA A 26 -6.72 7.58 -7.25
CA ALA A 26 -7.40 6.71 -6.31
C ALA A 26 -6.64 6.50 -5.01
N ALA A 27 -5.40 6.97 -4.93
CA ALA A 27 -4.58 6.78 -3.73
C ALA A 27 -4.97 7.77 -2.64
N LYS A 28 -5.13 7.28 -1.41
CA LYS A 28 -5.49 8.09 -0.25
C LYS A 28 -4.54 7.81 0.89
N ALA A 29 -4.28 8.81 1.71
CA ALA A 29 -3.50 8.62 2.92
C ALA A 29 -4.22 7.64 3.85
N LEU A 30 -3.49 6.65 4.34
CA LEU A 30 -4.05 5.68 5.30
C LEU A 30 -4.05 6.30 6.69
N LYS A 31 -5.21 6.26 7.35
CA LYS A 31 -5.36 6.80 8.70
C LYS A 31 -4.49 6.04 9.70
N GLY A 32 -3.97 6.75 10.69
CA GLY A 32 -3.19 6.15 11.77
C GLY A 32 -1.69 6.15 11.54
N PHE A 33 -1.20 6.74 10.44
CA PHE A 33 0.23 6.79 10.13
C PHE A 33 0.81 8.20 10.10
N GLY A 34 0.02 9.18 10.54
CA GLY A 34 0.52 10.53 10.85
C GLY A 34 1.31 11.22 9.76
N GLY A 35 0.90 11.12 8.52
CA GLY A 35 1.62 11.77 7.43
C GLY A 35 2.90 11.08 7.01
N ALA A 36 3.09 9.84 7.40
CA ALA A 36 4.30 9.07 7.08
C ALA A 36 4.38 8.60 5.62
N GLY A 37 3.60 9.17 4.72
CA GLY A 37 3.63 8.78 3.31
C GLY A 37 3.09 7.39 3.05
N VAL A 38 2.20 6.89 3.92
CA VAL A 38 1.55 5.59 3.73
C VAL A 38 0.22 5.81 3.04
N LEU A 39 0.06 5.20 1.89
CA LEU A 39 -1.11 5.36 1.03
C LEU A 39 -1.82 4.04 0.83
N GLU A 40 -3.13 4.11 0.63
CA GLU A 40 -3.90 2.94 0.21
C GLU A 40 -4.62 3.19 -1.09
N ILE A 41 -4.79 2.13 -1.85
CA ILE A 41 -5.61 2.11 -3.06
C ILE A 41 -6.61 0.97 -2.88
N VAL A 42 -7.88 1.26 -3.20
CA VAL A 42 -8.97 0.30 -3.09
C VAL A 42 -9.53 0.06 -4.48
N LYS A 43 -9.75 -1.18 -4.84
CA LYS A 43 -10.36 -1.54 -6.10
C LYS A 43 -11.34 -2.68 -5.90
N ASP A 44 -12.57 -2.46 -6.37
CA ASP A 44 -13.60 -3.49 -6.36
C ASP A 44 -13.51 -4.36 -7.60
N ASP A 45 -13.83 -5.63 -7.43
CA ASP A 45 -13.95 -6.60 -8.51
C ASP A 45 -15.04 -7.60 -8.11
N ARG A 46 -15.38 -8.51 -9.02
CA ARG A 46 -16.44 -9.50 -8.80
C ARG A 46 -16.27 -10.31 -7.52
N GLY A 47 -15.04 -10.61 -7.15
CA GLY A 47 -14.74 -11.43 -5.97
C GLY A 47 -14.68 -10.66 -4.67
N GLY A 48 -14.84 -9.33 -4.70
CA GLY A 48 -14.79 -8.51 -3.48
C GLY A 48 -13.98 -7.25 -3.67
N THR A 49 -13.54 -6.68 -2.54
CA THR A 49 -12.78 -5.45 -2.50
C THR A 49 -11.32 -5.76 -2.18
N TYR A 50 -10.42 -5.27 -3.02
CA TYR A 50 -8.98 -5.47 -2.85
C TYR A 50 -8.33 -4.17 -2.44
N ARG A 51 -7.37 -4.23 -1.53
CA ARG A 51 -6.62 -3.08 -1.06
C ARG A 51 -5.14 -3.32 -1.20
N ALA A 52 -4.42 -2.28 -1.63
CA ALA A 52 -2.97 -2.26 -1.63
C ALA A 52 -2.51 -1.07 -0.79
N VAL A 53 -1.57 -1.32 0.11
CA VAL A 53 -0.99 -0.30 0.97
C VAL A 53 0.50 -0.22 0.66
N TYR A 54 0.99 0.99 0.41
CA TYR A 54 2.39 1.22 0.06
C TYR A 54 2.87 2.53 0.67
N THR A 55 4.17 2.72 0.73
CA THR A 55 4.74 3.97 1.22
C THR A 55 5.60 4.64 0.17
N ILE A 56 5.45 5.96 0.10
CA ILE A 56 6.28 6.84 -0.71
C ILE A 56 7.21 7.69 0.17
N LYS A 57 7.34 7.33 1.45
CA LYS A 57 8.14 8.06 2.43
C LYS A 57 9.62 8.15 2.04
N PHE A 58 10.13 7.13 1.39
CA PHE A 58 11.55 7.02 1.09
C PHE A 58 11.84 7.32 -0.37
N LYS A 59 12.84 8.16 -0.63
CA LYS A 59 13.23 8.46 -2.00
C LYS A 59 13.96 7.31 -2.68
N GLU A 60 14.49 6.36 -1.90
CA GLU A 60 15.24 5.23 -2.42
C GLU A 60 14.38 4.21 -3.14
N ALA A 61 13.14 4.02 -2.67
CA ALA A 61 12.24 3.04 -3.25
C ALA A 61 10.81 3.23 -2.76
N VAL A 62 9.87 2.74 -3.55
CA VAL A 62 8.48 2.56 -3.13
C VAL A 62 8.35 1.16 -2.56
N PHE A 63 7.85 1.04 -1.34
CA PHE A 63 7.65 -0.26 -0.68
C PHE A 63 6.18 -0.59 -0.62
N VAL A 64 5.82 -1.75 -1.16
CA VAL A 64 4.47 -2.30 -0.98
C VAL A 64 4.43 -2.98 0.38
N LEU A 65 3.60 -2.49 1.26
CA LEU A 65 3.55 -2.97 2.64
C LEU A 65 2.56 -4.11 2.83
N HIS A 66 1.43 -4.07 2.13
CA HIS A 66 0.41 -5.10 2.29
C HIS A 66 -0.59 -5.04 1.15
N VAL A 67 -0.98 -6.20 0.65
CA VAL A 67 -2.06 -6.34 -0.34
C VAL A 67 -3.01 -7.39 0.20
N PHE A 68 -4.29 -7.05 0.28
CA PHE A 68 -5.25 -7.97 0.88
C PHE A 68 -6.64 -7.78 0.28
N GLN A 69 -7.44 -8.82 0.38
CA GLN A 69 -8.84 -8.81 -0.01
C GLN A 69 -9.68 -8.61 1.23
N LYS A 70 -10.57 -7.62 1.18
CA LYS A 70 -11.49 -7.37 2.26
C LYS A 70 -12.85 -7.91 1.88
N LYS A 71 -13.39 -8.79 2.70
CA LYS A 71 -14.70 -9.41 2.44
C LYS A 71 -15.87 -8.56 2.87
N SER A 72 -15.67 -7.62 3.78
CA SER A 72 -16.72 -6.73 4.22
C SER A 72 -16.90 -5.58 3.25
N LYS A 73 -18.13 -5.10 3.14
CA LYS A 73 -18.49 -4.08 2.18
C LYS A 73 -17.93 -2.70 2.56
N HIS A 74 -17.78 -1.92 1.52
CA HIS A 74 -17.27 -0.56 1.40
C HIS A 74 -17.20 0.32 2.64
N GLY A 75 -16.29 1.30 2.58
CA GLY A 75 -16.20 2.38 3.53
C GLY A 75 -15.65 2.03 4.89
N MET A 76 -15.38 0.78 5.13
CA MET A 76 -14.87 0.33 6.42
C MET A 76 -13.38 0.62 6.54
N ALA A 77 -12.99 1.08 7.72
CA ALA A 77 -11.58 1.26 8.04
C ALA A 77 -10.81 -0.05 7.89
N THR A 78 -9.52 0.05 7.66
CA THR A 78 -8.65 -1.12 7.59
C THR A 78 -8.69 -1.86 8.93
N PRO A 79 -8.95 -3.18 8.95
CA PRO A 79 -9.00 -3.94 10.19
C PRO A 79 -7.68 -3.87 10.97
N LYS A 80 -7.77 -3.96 12.29
CA LYS A 80 -6.59 -3.87 13.15
C LYS A 80 -5.50 -4.90 12.82
N PRO A 81 -5.83 -6.19 12.54
CA PRO A 81 -4.78 -7.13 12.17
C PRO A 81 -4.00 -6.70 10.93
N ASP A 82 -4.68 -6.10 9.94
CA ASP A 82 -4.00 -5.61 8.75
C ASP A 82 -3.17 -4.36 9.07
N LEU A 83 -3.66 -3.48 9.92
CA LEU A 83 -2.87 -2.32 10.37
C LEU A 83 -1.59 -2.75 11.08
N ASP A 84 -1.67 -3.78 11.90
CA ASP A 84 -0.50 -4.30 12.62
C ASP A 84 0.55 -4.86 11.64
N ILE A 85 0.11 -5.56 10.61
CA ILE A 85 1.01 -6.05 9.55
C ILE A 85 1.67 -4.87 8.83
N ILE A 86 0.89 -3.85 8.49
CA ILE A 86 1.39 -2.67 7.78
C ILE A 86 2.45 -1.96 8.63
N ARG A 87 2.19 -1.75 9.92
CA ARG A 87 3.14 -1.11 10.82
C ARG A 87 4.44 -1.90 10.92
N GLU A 88 4.34 -3.20 11.04
CA GLU A 88 5.52 -4.06 11.14
C GLU A 88 6.36 -3.99 9.85
N ARG A 89 5.71 -4.06 8.70
CA ARG A 89 6.40 -3.98 7.42
C ARG A 89 6.99 -2.61 7.15
N LEU A 90 6.35 -1.54 7.65
CA LEU A 90 6.92 -0.19 7.57
C LEU A 90 8.23 -0.10 8.34
N LYS A 91 8.31 -0.72 9.52
CA LYS A 91 9.55 -0.78 10.29
C LYS A 91 10.65 -1.53 9.52
N VAL A 92 10.29 -2.63 8.87
CA VAL A 92 11.24 -3.38 8.04
C VAL A 92 11.74 -2.51 6.88
N ALA A 93 10.84 -1.79 6.22
CA ALA A 93 11.21 -0.88 5.14
C ALA A 93 12.17 0.22 5.63
N GLU A 94 11.89 0.80 6.79
CA GLU A 94 12.77 1.81 7.39
C GLU A 94 14.17 1.24 7.66
N GLN A 95 14.24 0.02 8.15
CA GLN A 95 15.52 -0.64 8.41
C GLN A 95 16.28 -0.90 7.11
N LEU A 96 15.59 -1.39 6.08
CA LEU A 96 16.21 -1.62 4.77
C LEU A 96 16.78 -0.34 4.17
N VAL A 97 16.05 0.77 4.30
CA VAL A 97 16.52 2.07 3.80
C VAL A 97 17.76 2.52 4.55
N LYS A 98 17.81 2.35 5.88
CA LYS A 98 19.01 2.66 6.66
C LYS A 98 20.21 1.86 6.17
N GLU A 99 20.02 0.58 5.91
CA GLU A 99 21.09 -0.27 5.39
C GLU A 99 21.58 0.21 4.03
N MET A 100 20.66 0.62 3.15
CA MET A 100 21.00 1.18 1.85
C MET A 100 21.84 2.45 1.97
N ARG A 101 21.49 3.33 2.94
CA ARG A 101 22.18 4.61 3.12
C ARG A 101 23.58 4.48 3.70
N TYR A 102 23.81 3.43 4.48
CA TYR A 102 25.08 3.23 5.18
C TYR A 102 25.89 2.04 4.65
N ALA A 103 25.45 1.48 3.55
CA ALA A 103 26.17 0.36 2.92
C ALA A 103 27.43 0.83 2.19
#